data_bc6a07d956c53c49791ffe1f7d2f662e
#
_entry.id   bc6a07d956c53c49791ffe1f7d2f662e
#
_cell.length_a   1.000
_cell.length_b   1.000
_cell.length_c   1.000
_cell.angle_alpha   90.00
_cell.angle_beta   90.00
_cell.angle_gamma   90.00
#
_symmetry.space_group_name_H-M   'P 1'
#
loop_
_entity.id
_entity.type
_entity.pdbx_description
1 polymer ?
#
loop_
_entity_poly.entity_id
_entity_poly.type
_entity_poly.pdbx_seq_one_letter_code
_entity_poly.pdbx_strand_id
1 'polypeptide(L)'
;MIDSRGNPTVEADLVTEDGLFRAIVPSGASTGMYEACELRDGGDRYMGKGVLNAVKSVNEVLAKELIGMDVRDQEAIDAKMIDLDGTPNKTNLGANAILAVSMAASKAGAQAERIPLYKHFANLAGNPMTSADLPVPCFNVINGGEHAGNKLAFQEFFVIPTGASSFSHGMQIGCEVFHHLKKVIKTKFGGDATLIGDEGGFAPPCDAQSGLEMIMEAATNAGHVDKISVGLDVAASEFKVEGKNEYDLDFKSSPEEKDSSMLLSGDELMAMYTRLSEEFPIVTIEDPFDQNDCMFFFFNHTLTLRTLT
;
A
#
# COMPACT_ATOMS: atom_id res chain seq x y z
N MET A 1 -3.26 -9.14 -18.78
CA MET A 1 -1.80 -9.15 -18.51
C MET A 1 -1.52 -10.08 -17.34
N ILE A 2 -0.27 -10.32 -16.98
CA ILE A 2 0.11 -11.09 -15.76
C ILE A 2 0.91 -10.14 -14.87
N ASP A 3 0.55 -10.08 -13.59
CA ASP A 3 1.23 -9.26 -12.58
C ASP A 3 2.56 -9.87 -12.08
N SER A 4 3.26 -9.18 -11.17
CA SER A 4 4.55 -9.63 -10.62
C SER A 4 4.44 -10.92 -9.77
N ARG A 5 3.24 -11.30 -9.32
CA ARG A 5 2.96 -12.51 -8.54
C ARG A 5 2.41 -13.65 -9.39
N GLY A 6 2.34 -13.49 -10.73
CA GLY A 6 1.84 -14.49 -11.67
C GLY A 6 0.31 -14.53 -11.79
N ASN A 7 -0.44 -13.55 -11.27
CA ASN A 7 -1.88 -13.48 -11.37
C ASN A 7 -2.32 -12.65 -12.58
N PRO A 8 -3.43 -13.00 -13.26
CA PRO A 8 -4.02 -12.17 -14.28
C PRO A 8 -4.47 -10.81 -13.75
N THR A 9 -4.27 -9.76 -14.57
CA THR A 9 -4.81 -8.43 -14.32
C THR A 9 -5.31 -7.78 -15.59
N VAL A 10 -6.08 -6.68 -15.46
CA VAL A 10 -6.70 -5.96 -16.57
C VAL A 10 -5.74 -4.89 -17.09
N GLU A 11 -5.58 -4.85 -18.39
CA GLU A 11 -4.99 -3.73 -19.13
C GLU A 11 -6.07 -3.15 -20.06
N ALA A 12 -6.24 -1.83 -20.08
CA ALA A 12 -7.12 -1.13 -20.98
C ALA A 12 -6.33 -0.23 -21.95
N ASP A 13 -6.69 -0.29 -23.23
CA ASP A 13 -6.23 0.59 -24.28
C ASP A 13 -7.35 1.57 -24.65
N LEU A 14 -7.06 2.86 -24.59
CA LEU A 14 -7.92 3.94 -25.03
C LEU A 14 -7.27 4.68 -26.20
N VAL A 15 -8.01 4.86 -27.27
CA VAL A 15 -7.51 5.52 -28.50
C VAL A 15 -8.26 6.82 -28.72
N THR A 16 -7.52 7.89 -28.92
CA THR A 16 -8.03 9.20 -29.36
C THR A 16 -7.28 9.67 -30.61
N GLU A 17 -7.60 10.85 -31.12
CA GLU A 17 -6.82 11.50 -32.18
C GLU A 17 -5.37 11.80 -31.80
N ASP A 18 -5.10 11.93 -30.49
CA ASP A 18 -3.75 12.17 -29.95
C ASP A 18 -2.92 10.89 -29.76
N GLY A 19 -3.52 9.70 -29.94
CA GLY A 19 -2.81 8.42 -29.88
C GLY A 19 -3.44 7.36 -29.00
N LEU A 20 -2.62 6.39 -28.59
CA LEU A 20 -2.99 5.26 -27.73
C LEU A 20 -2.56 5.53 -26.27
N PHE A 21 -3.49 5.36 -25.35
CA PHE A 21 -3.28 5.52 -23.91
C PHE A 21 -3.58 4.19 -23.20
N ARG A 22 -2.58 3.66 -22.52
CA ARG A 22 -2.64 2.35 -21.89
C ARG A 22 -2.55 2.46 -20.37
N ALA A 23 -3.38 1.70 -19.66
CA ALA A 23 -3.30 1.55 -18.24
C ALA A 23 -3.47 0.08 -17.80
N ILE A 24 -2.74 -0.32 -16.77
CA ILE A 24 -2.79 -1.64 -16.15
C ILE A 24 -3.20 -1.44 -14.70
N VAL A 25 -4.08 -2.29 -14.20
CA VAL A 25 -4.57 -2.25 -12.81
C VAL A 25 -3.91 -3.37 -12.01
N PRO A 26 -2.86 -3.08 -11.22
CA PRO A 26 -2.30 -4.08 -10.32
C PRO A 26 -3.28 -4.39 -9.18
N SER A 27 -3.16 -5.60 -8.61
CA SER A 27 -3.92 -6.05 -7.45
C SER A 27 -3.07 -5.90 -6.19
N GLY A 28 -3.68 -5.49 -5.07
CA GLY A 28 -3.04 -5.47 -3.75
C GLY A 28 -2.77 -6.89 -3.22
N ALA A 29 -1.95 -6.99 -2.18
CA ALA A 29 -1.65 -8.25 -1.51
C ALA A 29 -2.73 -8.62 -0.47
N SER A 30 -3.24 -7.64 0.27
CA SER A 30 -4.35 -7.73 1.22
C SER A 30 -5.57 -6.98 0.72
N THR A 31 -6.73 -7.17 1.36
CA THR A 31 -8.00 -6.56 0.95
C THR A 31 -8.75 -6.05 2.18
N GLY A 32 -9.05 -4.75 2.21
CA GLY A 32 -9.91 -4.15 3.24
C GLY A 32 -11.40 -4.45 3.03
N MET A 33 -12.18 -4.43 4.11
CA MET A 33 -13.63 -4.71 4.08
C MET A 33 -14.40 -3.72 3.17
N TYR A 34 -13.95 -2.49 3.09
CA TYR A 34 -14.60 -1.42 2.34
C TYR A 34 -14.02 -1.22 0.94
N GLU A 35 -13.10 -2.07 0.53
CA GLU A 35 -12.47 -2.01 -0.78
C GLU A 35 -13.47 -2.36 -1.89
N ALA A 36 -13.34 -1.69 -3.04
CA ALA A 36 -14.16 -2.00 -4.19
C ALA A 36 -13.83 -3.39 -4.75
N CYS A 37 -14.84 -4.09 -5.28
CA CYS A 37 -14.73 -5.46 -5.72
C CYS A 37 -13.82 -5.61 -6.95
N GLU A 38 -12.73 -6.33 -6.81
CA GLU A 38 -11.95 -6.82 -7.93
C GLU A 38 -12.67 -8.03 -8.55
N LEU A 39 -13.18 -7.87 -9.78
CA LEU A 39 -13.94 -8.92 -10.43
C LEU A 39 -13.02 -10.04 -10.91
N ARG A 40 -13.18 -11.23 -10.32
CA ARG A 40 -12.48 -12.47 -10.65
C ARG A 40 -13.44 -13.49 -11.25
N ASP A 41 -12.94 -14.31 -12.21
CA ASP A 41 -13.78 -15.25 -12.94
C ASP A 41 -14.29 -16.43 -12.11
N GLY A 42 -13.54 -16.80 -11.04
CA GLY A 42 -13.77 -18.05 -10.33
C GLY A 42 -13.34 -19.28 -11.16
N GLY A 43 -13.77 -20.47 -10.70
CA GLY A 43 -13.47 -21.74 -11.37
C GLY A 43 -11.99 -22.13 -11.30
N ASP A 44 -11.56 -23.04 -12.21
CA ASP A 44 -10.22 -23.66 -12.12
C ASP A 44 -9.11 -22.84 -12.80
N ARG A 45 -9.49 -22.02 -13.80
CA ARG A 45 -8.51 -21.27 -14.58
C ARG A 45 -7.82 -20.22 -13.71
N TYR A 46 -6.48 -20.25 -13.66
CA TYR A 46 -5.67 -19.41 -12.76
C TYR A 46 -6.12 -19.54 -11.29
N MET A 47 -6.55 -20.71 -10.87
CA MET A 47 -7.06 -20.95 -9.50
C MET A 47 -8.18 -19.98 -9.10
N GLY A 48 -9.07 -19.68 -10.04
CA GLY A 48 -10.18 -18.74 -9.87
C GLY A 48 -9.84 -17.26 -10.04
N LYS A 49 -8.55 -16.90 -10.21
CA LYS A 49 -8.09 -15.51 -10.32
C LYS A 49 -8.11 -14.93 -11.75
N GLY A 50 -8.81 -15.61 -12.70
CA GLY A 50 -9.01 -15.09 -14.05
C GLY A 50 -9.74 -13.74 -14.06
N VAL A 51 -9.59 -12.95 -15.15
CA VAL A 51 -10.20 -11.60 -15.29
C VAL A 51 -10.93 -11.43 -16.62
N LEU A 52 -11.38 -12.52 -17.26
CA LEU A 52 -12.07 -12.43 -18.55
C LEU A 52 -13.43 -11.73 -18.44
N ASN A 53 -14.13 -11.88 -17.31
CA ASN A 53 -15.38 -11.15 -17.04
C ASN A 53 -15.13 -9.65 -16.95
N ALA A 54 -14.06 -9.20 -16.27
CA ALA A 54 -13.67 -7.80 -16.22
C ALA A 54 -13.26 -7.26 -17.60
N VAL A 55 -12.51 -8.05 -18.39
CA VAL A 55 -12.19 -7.71 -19.79
C VAL A 55 -13.46 -7.58 -20.65
N LYS A 56 -14.43 -8.46 -20.44
CA LYS A 56 -15.72 -8.37 -21.10
C LYS A 56 -16.49 -7.12 -20.69
N SER A 57 -16.47 -6.75 -19.41
CA SER A 57 -17.06 -5.49 -18.90
C SER A 57 -16.46 -4.28 -19.63
N VAL A 58 -15.14 -4.23 -19.84
CA VAL A 58 -14.48 -3.17 -20.60
C VAL A 58 -14.97 -3.14 -22.05
N ASN A 59 -14.90 -4.28 -22.76
CA ASN A 59 -15.12 -4.31 -24.20
C ASN A 59 -16.59 -4.22 -24.61
N GLU A 60 -17.50 -4.83 -23.85
CA GLU A 60 -18.90 -5.01 -24.24
C GLU A 60 -19.83 -4.00 -23.57
N VAL A 61 -19.43 -3.41 -22.43
CA VAL A 61 -20.23 -2.45 -21.67
C VAL A 61 -19.58 -1.07 -21.71
N LEU A 62 -18.43 -0.90 -21.02
CA LEU A 62 -17.81 0.40 -20.85
C LEU A 62 -17.43 1.05 -22.19
N ALA A 63 -16.80 0.30 -23.08
CA ALA A 63 -16.40 0.85 -24.39
C ALA A 63 -17.60 1.39 -25.19
N LYS A 64 -18.73 0.69 -25.18
CA LYS A 64 -19.91 1.12 -25.94
C LYS A 64 -20.52 2.43 -25.44
N GLU A 65 -20.46 2.64 -24.14
CA GLU A 65 -21.09 3.77 -23.47
C GLU A 65 -20.19 4.99 -23.36
N LEU A 66 -18.86 4.80 -23.45
CA LEU A 66 -17.88 5.86 -23.28
C LEU A 66 -17.32 6.41 -24.59
N ILE A 67 -17.40 5.63 -25.71
CA ILE A 67 -16.95 6.11 -27.04
C ILE A 67 -17.69 7.40 -27.42
N GLY A 68 -16.92 8.45 -27.69
CA GLY A 68 -17.43 9.78 -28.04
C GLY A 68 -17.53 10.76 -26.90
N MET A 69 -17.26 10.34 -25.65
CA MET A 69 -17.09 11.27 -24.53
C MET A 69 -15.77 12.04 -24.63
N ASP A 70 -15.76 13.26 -24.12
CA ASP A 70 -14.55 14.08 -24.04
C ASP A 70 -13.61 13.55 -22.94
N VAL A 71 -12.42 13.13 -23.27
CA VAL A 71 -11.42 12.60 -22.32
C VAL A 71 -10.92 13.61 -21.29
N ARG A 72 -11.20 14.91 -21.48
CA ARG A 72 -10.90 15.97 -20.50
C ARG A 72 -11.89 16.02 -19.34
N ASP A 73 -13.09 15.44 -19.54
CA ASP A 73 -14.14 15.38 -18.52
C ASP A 73 -14.06 14.07 -17.73
N GLN A 74 -13.02 13.95 -16.91
CA GLN A 74 -12.77 12.75 -16.08
C GLN A 74 -13.95 12.47 -15.15
N GLU A 75 -14.53 13.51 -14.55
CA GLU A 75 -15.64 13.37 -13.61
C GLU A 75 -16.86 12.73 -14.27
N ALA A 76 -17.22 13.20 -15.47
CA ALA A 76 -18.34 12.63 -16.21
C ALA A 76 -18.07 11.18 -16.66
N ILE A 77 -16.83 10.86 -17.06
CA ILE A 77 -16.43 9.49 -17.43
C ILE A 77 -16.55 8.55 -16.23
N ASP A 78 -16.00 8.93 -15.08
CA ASP A 78 -16.01 8.12 -13.87
C ASP A 78 -17.44 7.96 -13.33
N ALA A 79 -18.23 9.04 -13.27
CA ALA A 79 -19.64 8.99 -12.90
C ALA A 79 -20.45 8.05 -13.80
N LYS A 80 -20.24 8.12 -15.12
CA LYS A 80 -20.92 7.23 -16.07
C LYS A 80 -20.57 5.74 -15.81
N MET A 81 -19.32 5.41 -15.53
CA MET A 81 -18.90 4.04 -15.23
C MET A 81 -19.49 3.53 -13.91
N ILE A 82 -19.55 4.39 -12.89
CA ILE A 82 -20.17 4.09 -11.59
C ILE A 82 -21.68 3.84 -11.76
N ASP A 83 -22.37 4.68 -12.52
CA ASP A 83 -23.80 4.53 -12.79
C ASP A 83 -24.10 3.24 -13.57
N LEU A 84 -23.24 2.86 -14.53
CA LEU A 84 -23.37 1.62 -15.30
C LEU A 84 -23.17 0.37 -14.41
N ASP A 85 -22.29 0.43 -13.42
CA ASP A 85 -22.14 -0.65 -12.45
C ASP A 85 -23.35 -0.73 -11.51
N GLY A 86 -23.81 0.41 -10.99
CA GLY A 86 -25.01 0.55 -10.16
C GLY A 86 -24.91 -0.06 -8.77
N THR A 87 -23.71 -0.50 -8.33
CA THR A 87 -23.49 -1.06 -6.98
C THR A 87 -22.49 -0.22 -6.19
N PRO A 88 -22.61 -0.19 -4.83
CA PRO A 88 -21.68 0.59 -4.00
C PRO A 88 -20.21 0.21 -4.19
N ASN A 89 -19.91 -1.07 -4.32
CA ASN A 89 -18.53 -1.61 -4.38
C ASN A 89 -18.13 -2.15 -5.77
N LYS A 90 -18.80 -1.74 -6.85
CA LYS A 90 -18.45 -2.09 -8.25
C LYS A 90 -18.47 -3.61 -8.49
N THR A 91 -19.47 -4.32 -7.94
CA THR A 91 -19.56 -5.80 -8.04
C THR A 91 -20.03 -6.29 -9.39
N ASN A 92 -20.72 -5.47 -10.21
CA ASN A 92 -21.27 -5.89 -11.50
C ASN A 92 -20.22 -5.83 -12.62
N LEU A 93 -19.48 -4.73 -12.75
CA LEU A 93 -18.48 -4.54 -13.80
C LEU A 93 -17.06 -4.86 -13.33
N GLY A 94 -16.82 -4.71 -12.03
CA GLY A 94 -15.50 -4.88 -11.40
C GLY A 94 -14.71 -3.57 -11.29
N ALA A 95 -14.18 -3.30 -10.11
CA ALA A 95 -13.30 -2.16 -9.88
C ALA A 95 -12.06 -2.18 -10.77
N ASN A 96 -11.50 -3.36 -11.04
CA ASN A 96 -10.37 -3.55 -11.94
C ASN A 96 -10.70 -3.14 -13.40
N ALA A 97 -11.92 -3.41 -13.89
CA ALA A 97 -12.35 -2.93 -15.22
C ALA A 97 -12.53 -1.42 -15.23
N ILE A 98 -13.25 -0.87 -14.25
CA ILE A 98 -13.55 0.57 -14.14
C ILE A 98 -12.26 1.38 -13.98
N LEU A 99 -11.39 0.99 -13.09
CA LEU A 99 -10.14 1.71 -12.81
C LEU A 99 -9.16 1.66 -14.00
N ALA A 100 -9.09 0.54 -14.74
CA ALA A 100 -8.26 0.46 -15.95
C ALA A 100 -8.66 1.51 -16.98
N VAL A 101 -9.96 1.67 -17.20
CA VAL A 101 -10.51 2.66 -18.15
C VAL A 101 -10.32 4.09 -17.62
N SER A 102 -10.62 4.34 -16.34
CA SER A 102 -10.44 5.65 -15.69
C SER A 102 -9.00 6.14 -15.79
N MET A 103 -8.01 5.28 -15.47
CA MET A 103 -6.59 5.63 -15.59
C MET A 103 -6.15 5.88 -17.04
N ALA A 104 -6.67 5.12 -18.00
CA ALA A 104 -6.39 5.36 -19.41
C ALA A 104 -6.99 6.70 -19.90
N ALA A 105 -8.22 7.01 -19.46
CA ALA A 105 -8.88 8.29 -19.72
C ALA A 105 -8.11 9.48 -19.14
N SER A 106 -7.65 9.39 -17.91
CA SER A 106 -6.81 10.43 -17.27
C SER A 106 -5.54 10.72 -18.06
N LYS A 107 -4.87 9.68 -18.56
CA LYS A 107 -3.68 9.85 -19.44
C LYS A 107 -4.03 10.55 -20.75
N ALA A 108 -5.16 10.17 -21.35
CA ALA A 108 -5.64 10.80 -22.58
C ALA A 108 -6.06 12.26 -22.35
N GLY A 109 -6.75 12.55 -21.24
CA GLY A 109 -7.15 13.89 -20.83
C GLY A 109 -5.96 14.82 -20.64
N ALA A 110 -4.93 14.36 -19.91
CA ALA A 110 -3.69 15.09 -19.74
C ALA A 110 -3.01 15.43 -21.09
N GLN A 111 -2.98 14.49 -22.02
CA GLN A 111 -2.43 14.71 -23.37
C GLN A 111 -3.28 15.70 -24.17
N ALA A 112 -4.61 15.57 -24.12
CA ALA A 112 -5.52 16.49 -24.81
C ALA A 112 -5.40 17.93 -24.31
N GLU A 113 -5.12 18.11 -23.01
CA GLU A 113 -4.80 19.40 -22.38
C GLU A 113 -3.34 19.84 -22.59
N ARG A 114 -2.48 18.95 -23.14
CA ARG A 114 -1.05 19.17 -23.34
C ARG A 114 -0.30 19.53 -22.04
N ILE A 115 -0.68 18.90 -20.94
CA ILE A 115 -0.03 19.05 -19.65
C ILE A 115 0.48 17.68 -19.12
N PRO A 116 1.49 17.65 -18.24
CA PRO A 116 1.89 16.43 -17.58
C PRO A 116 0.77 15.84 -16.72
N LEU A 117 0.70 14.51 -16.62
CA LEU A 117 -0.34 13.79 -15.89
C LEU A 117 -0.49 14.25 -14.43
N TYR A 118 0.63 14.52 -13.73
CA TYR A 118 0.57 15.02 -12.35
C TYR A 118 -0.12 16.39 -12.23
N LYS A 119 0.01 17.27 -13.24
CA LYS A 119 -0.72 18.54 -13.28
C LYS A 119 -2.20 18.35 -13.60
N HIS A 120 -2.52 17.39 -14.44
CA HIS A 120 -3.90 17.01 -14.72
C HIS A 120 -4.60 16.56 -13.44
N PHE A 121 -3.99 15.66 -12.67
CA PHE A 121 -4.52 15.25 -11.38
C PHE A 121 -4.66 16.39 -10.37
N ALA A 122 -3.68 17.30 -10.32
CA ALA A 122 -3.77 18.48 -9.46
C ALA A 122 -4.96 19.38 -9.84
N ASN A 123 -5.22 19.56 -11.14
CA ASN A 123 -6.37 20.32 -11.65
C ASN A 123 -7.69 19.63 -11.27
N LEU A 124 -7.80 18.30 -11.49
CA LEU A 124 -8.99 17.52 -11.10
C LEU A 124 -9.26 17.58 -9.59
N ALA A 125 -8.22 17.62 -8.77
CA ALA A 125 -8.32 17.79 -7.32
C ALA A 125 -8.64 19.23 -6.88
N GLY A 126 -8.84 20.18 -7.82
CA GLY A 126 -9.07 21.59 -7.51
C GLY A 126 -7.87 22.32 -6.93
N ASN A 127 -6.67 21.76 -7.04
CA ASN A 127 -5.42 22.32 -6.53
C ASN A 127 -4.38 22.52 -7.65
N PRO A 128 -4.60 23.49 -8.57
CA PRO A 128 -3.71 23.69 -9.72
C PRO A 128 -2.31 24.11 -9.24
N MET A 129 -1.31 23.40 -9.70
CA MET A 129 0.07 23.53 -9.27
C MET A 129 0.87 24.46 -10.17
N THR A 130 1.57 25.43 -9.57
CA THR A 130 2.62 26.21 -10.24
C THR A 130 3.98 25.54 -10.14
N SER A 131 4.23 24.79 -9.06
CA SER A 131 5.40 23.93 -8.82
C SER A 131 4.95 22.63 -8.18
N ALA A 132 5.76 21.58 -8.30
CA ALA A 132 5.53 20.29 -7.64
C ALA A 132 6.79 19.90 -6.89
N ASP A 133 6.62 19.51 -5.64
CA ASP A 133 7.68 18.89 -4.86
C ASP A 133 7.66 17.38 -5.08
N LEU A 134 8.86 16.77 -5.20
CA LEU A 134 8.96 15.33 -5.22
C LEU A 134 8.69 14.79 -3.81
N PRO A 135 7.91 13.72 -3.66
CA PRO A 135 7.65 13.12 -2.35
C PRO A 135 8.95 12.54 -1.77
N VAL A 136 9.02 12.49 -0.44
CA VAL A 136 10.07 11.73 0.24
C VAL A 136 9.80 10.24 -0.01
N PRO A 137 10.76 9.45 -0.54
CA PRO A 137 10.54 8.03 -0.79
C PRO A 137 10.45 7.27 0.53
N CYS A 138 9.42 6.42 0.68
CA CYS A 138 9.27 5.49 1.80
C CYS A 138 9.69 4.09 1.33
N PHE A 139 10.68 3.49 2.00
CA PHE A 139 11.20 2.17 1.63
C PHE A 139 10.68 1.13 2.61
N ASN A 140 9.84 0.21 2.16
CA ASN A 140 9.49 -0.98 2.93
C ASN A 140 10.72 -1.90 3.01
N VAL A 141 11.25 -2.10 4.21
CA VAL A 141 12.52 -2.83 4.41
C VAL A 141 12.38 -4.09 5.27
N ILE A 142 11.33 -4.19 6.08
CA ILE A 142 10.99 -5.41 6.85
C ILE A 142 9.50 -5.69 6.64
N ASN A 143 9.18 -6.95 6.33
CA ASN A 143 7.83 -7.47 6.22
C ASN A 143 7.49 -8.44 7.36
N GLY A 144 6.26 -8.36 7.82
CA GLY A 144 5.58 -9.29 8.69
C GLY A 144 4.12 -9.46 8.25
N GLY A 145 3.19 -9.58 9.20
CA GLY A 145 1.77 -9.71 8.90
C GLY A 145 1.49 -10.84 7.90
N GLU A 146 0.47 -10.71 7.10
CA GLU A 146 0.13 -11.66 6.04
C GLU A 146 1.14 -11.66 4.87
N HIS A 147 2.03 -10.64 4.80
CA HIS A 147 2.99 -10.48 3.72
C HIS A 147 4.30 -11.29 3.92
N ALA A 148 4.45 -11.96 5.07
CA ALA A 148 5.64 -12.77 5.35
C ALA A 148 5.34 -14.01 6.21
N GLY A 149 6.13 -15.06 6.03
CA GLY A 149 5.99 -16.33 6.78
C GLY A 149 6.62 -16.32 8.17
N ASN A 150 7.09 -15.18 8.68
CA ASN A 150 7.62 -15.04 10.04
C ASN A 150 6.49 -14.82 11.06
N LYS A 151 6.83 -14.77 12.38
CA LYS A 151 5.86 -14.52 13.46
C LYS A 151 5.63 -13.03 13.75
N LEU A 152 6.25 -12.12 13.03
CA LEU A 152 6.08 -10.67 13.20
C LEU A 152 4.64 -10.27 12.86
N ALA A 153 3.94 -9.62 13.79
CA ALA A 153 2.54 -9.23 13.60
C ALA A 153 2.40 -8.00 12.67
N PHE A 154 3.24 -6.99 12.85
CA PHE A 154 3.21 -5.76 12.04
C PHE A 154 3.63 -6.04 10.61
N GLN A 155 2.89 -5.48 9.64
CA GLN A 155 3.00 -5.84 8.24
C GLN A 155 4.23 -5.25 7.56
N GLU A 156 4.53 -3.95 7.82
CA GLU A 156 5.60 -3.24 7.11
C GLU A 156 6.35 -2.27 8.01
N PHE A 157 7.66 -2.14 7.74
CA PHE A 157 8.54 -1.17 8.40
C PHE A 157 9.24 -0.35 7.33
N PHE A 158 9.06 0.96 7.41
CA PHE A 158 9.60 1.90 6.42
C PHE A 158 10.85 2.60 6.91
N VAL A 159 11.83 2.74 6.01
CA VAL A 159 12.89 3.74 6.10
C VAL A 159 12.48 4.95 5.28
N ILE A 160 12.45 6.12 5.92
CA ILE A 160 12.00 7.38 5.34
C ILE A 160 13.15 8.39 5.45
N PRO A 161 13.86 8.72 4.36
CA PRO A 161 15.05 9.58 4.41
C PRO A 161 14.66 11.08 4.48
N THR A 162 14.05 11.49 5.59
CA THR A 162 13.54 12.85 5.83
C THR A 162 14.63 13.92 5.86
N GLY A 163 15.88 13.55 6.19
CA GLY A 163 17.04 14.43 6.17
C GLY A 163 17.81 14.47 4.84
N ALA A 164 17.23 13.91 3.77
CA ALA A 164 17.84 13.95 2.45
C ALA A 164 17.76 15.37 1.83
N SER A 165 18.83 15.80 1.15
CA SER A 165 18.87 17.11 0.47
C SER A 165 18.22 17.12 -0.92
N SER A 166 17.86 15.95 -1.45
CA SER A 166 17.21 15.77 -2.75
C SER A 166 16.58 14.38 -2.84
N PHE A 167 15.67 14.17 -3.80
CA PHE A 167 15.12 12.85 -4.08
C PHE A 167 16.19 11.80 -4.38
N SER A 168 17.19 12.14 -5.22
CA SER A 168 18.31 11.24 -5.53
C SER A 168 19.13 10.89 -4.30
N HIS A 169 19.35 11.83 -3.38
CA HIS A 169 20.01 11.58 -2.11
C HIS A 169 19.17 10.68 -1.21
N GLY A 170 17.84 10.88 -1.19
CA GLY A 170 16.90 10.00 -0.47
C GLY A 170 16.96 8.55 -0.99
N MET A 171 16.97 8.36 -2.31
CA MET A 171 17.15 7.05 -2.95
C MET A 171 18.48 6.39 -2.54
N GLN A 172 19.57 7.14 -2.52
CA GLN A 172 20.87 6.64 -2.07
C GLN A 172 20.82 6.16 -0.62
N ILE A 173 20.31 7.01 0.31
CA ILE A 173 20.20 6.68 1.73
C ILE A 173 19.39 5.38 1.90
N GLY A 174 18.20 5.29 1.29
CA GLY A 174 17.34 4.12 1.40
C GLY A 174 18.03 2.83 0.92
N CYS A 175 18.69 2.86 -0.23
CA CYS A 175 19.43 1.71 -0.76
C CYS A 175 20.59 1.29 0.16
N GLU A 176 21.38 2.25 0.66
CA GLU A 176 22.52 1.97 1.53
C GLU A 176 22.06 1.37 2.87
N VAL A 177 21.01 1.94 3.50
CA VAL A 177 20.40 1.39 4.72
C VAL A 177 19.86 -0.02 4.48
N PHE A 178 19.14 -0.27 3.37
CA PHE A 178 18.62 -1.59 3.01
C PHE A 178 19.74 -2.64 2.91
N HIS A 179 20.86 -2.32 2.25
CA HIS A 179 22.00 -3.22 2.15
C HIS A 179 22.71 -3.46 3.49
N HIS A 180 22.77 -2.47 4.36
CA HIS A 180 23.31 -2.62 5.72
C HIS A 180 22.37 -3.45 6.58
N LEU A 181 21.04 -3.27 6.46
CA LEU A 181 20.02 -4.06 7.17
C LEU A 181 20.15 -5.55 6.82
N LYS A 182 20.39 -5.88 5.55
CA LYS A 182 20.66 -7.27 5.13
C LYS A 182 21.82 -7.87 5.91
N LYS A 183 22.90 -7.11 6.11
CA LYS A 183 24.08 -7.57 6.87
C LYS A 183 23.76 -7.76 8.35
N VAL A 184 23.02 -6.83 8.96
CA VAL A 184 22.57 -6.90 10.37
C VAL A 184 21.72 -8.14 10.58
N ILE A 185 20.69 -8.35 9.76
CA ILE A 185 19.82 -9.53 9.83
C ILE A 185 20.62 -10.82 9.67
N LYS A 186 21.50 -10.88 8.65
CA LYS A 186 22.33 -12.06 8.43
C LYS A 186 23.24 -12.39 9.62
N THR A 187 23.76 -11.37 10.28
CA THR A 187 24.62 -11.55 11.46
C THR A 187 23.85 -12.05 12.66
N LYS A 188 22.62 -11.54 12.88
CA LYS A 188 21.77 -11.91 14.03
C LYS A 188 21.09 -13.27 13.86
N PHE A 189 20.59 -13.58 12.66
CA PHE A 189 19.69 -14.72 12.44
C PHE A 189 20.16 -15.70 11.35
N GLY A 190 21.26 -15.41 10.67
CA GLY A 190 21.75 -16.26 9.56
C GLY A 190 21.24 -15.84 8.18
N GLY A 191 21.67 -16.58 7.15
CA GLY A 191 21.39 -16.23 5.74
C GLY A 191 19.93 -16.33 5.35
N ASP A 192 19.23 -17.33 5.88
CA ASP A 192 17.84 -17.62 5.54
C ASP A 192 16.88 -16.51 6.02
N ALA A 193 17.22 -15.80 7.10
CA ALA A 193 16.46 -14.64 7.57
C ALA A 193 16.54 -13.42 6.63
N THR A 194 17.34 -13.46 5.59
CA THR A 194 17.41 -12.41 4.55
C THR A 194 16.54 -12.71 3.33
N LEU A 195 15.65 -13.70 3.41
CA LEU A 195 14.57 -13.87 2.45
C LEU A 195 13.63 -12.69 2.50
N ILE A 196 13.06 -12.35 1.36
CA ILE A 196 12.15 -11.21 1.21
C ILE A 196 10.70 -11.66 1.27
N GLY A 197 9.85 -10.82 1.87
CA GLY A 197 8.39 -10.93 1.81
C GLY A 197 7.84 -10.51 0.43
N ASP A 198 6.52 -10.53 0.30
CA ASP A 198 5.81 -10.26 -0.97
C ASP A 198 6.07 -8.86 -1.53
N GLU A 199 6.45 -7.91 -0.69
CA GLU A 199 6.69 -6.51 -1.03
C GLU A 199 8.17 -6.10 -1.01
N GLY A 200 9.08 -7.07 -0.93
CA GLY A 200 10.52 -6.87 -1.07
C GLY A 200 11.27 -6.52 0.23
N GLY A 201 10.59 -6.36 1.36
CA GLY A 201 11.19 -6.26 2.69
C GLY A 201 11.70 -7.60 3.18
N PHE A 202 12.71 -7.61 4.06
CA PHE A 202 13.22 -8.83 4.70
C PHE A 202 12.20 -9.38 5.71
N ALA A 203 12.19 -10.68 5.92
CA ALA A 203 11.28 -11.35 6.84
C ALA A 203 12.02 -12.04 8.02
N PRO A 204 12.77 -11.30 8.87
CA PRO A 204 13.47 -11.89 10.00
C PRO A 204 12.50 -12.39 11.07
N PRO A 205 12.89 -13.41 11.87
CA PRO A 205 12.10 -13.87 13.01
C PRO A 205 12.32 -12.94 14.22
N CYS A 206 11.63 -11.80 14.22
CA CYS A 206 11.74 -10.79 15.26
C CYS A 206 10.37 -10.23 15.68
N ASP A 207 10.32 -9.47 16.76
CA ASP A 207 9.21 -8.61 17.14
C ASP A 207 9.36 -7.19 16.57
N ALA A 208 8.37 -6.33 16.80
CA ALA A 208 8.35 -4.96 16.27
C ALA A 208 9.53 -4.11 16.81
N GLN A 209 9.84 -4.21 18.09
CA GLN A 209 10.94 -3.46 18.70
C GLN A 209 12.29 -3.87 18.10
N SER A 210 12.55 -5.17 18.02
CA SER A 210 13.79 -5.70 17.43
C SER A 210 13.92 -5.33 15.95
N GLY A 211 12.80 -5.25 15.21
CA GLY A 211 12.76 -4.77 13.82
C GLY A 211 13.25 -3.32 13.72
N LEU A 212 12.72 -2.44 14.56
CA LEU A 212 13.12 -1.04 14.62
C LEU A 212 14.60 -0.88 15.06
N GLU A 213 15.04 -1.62 16.06
CA GLU A 213 16.44 -1.63 16.50
C GLU A 213 17.40 -2.01 15.37
N MET A 214 17.06 -3.04 14.57
CA MET A 214 17.86 -3.46 13.42
C MET A 214 17.92 -2.40 12.33
N ILE A 215 16.83 -1.67 12.08
CA ILE A 215 16.81 -0.56 11.12
C ILE A 215 17.74 0.56 11.62
N MET A 216 17.66 0.94 12.90
CA MET A 216 18.52 2.00 13.45
C MET A 216 20.01 1.60 13.49
N GLU A 217 20.32 0.32 13.78
CA GLU A 217 21.67 -0.24 13.67
C GLU A 217 22.17 -0.18 12.21
N ALA A 218 21.34 -0.55 11.25
CA ALA A 218 21.67 -0.48 9.83
C ALA A 218 21.92 0.95 9.35
N ALA A 219 21.09 1.90 9.77
CA ALA A 219 21.24 3.31 9.47
C ALA A 219 22.52 3.89 10.07
N THR A 220 22.86 3.48 11.31
CA THR A 220 24.11 3.86 11.96
C THR A 220 25.31 3.33 11.18
N ASN A 221 25.28 2.04 10.81
CA ASN A 221 26.35 1.40 10.03
C ASN A 221 26.50 1.99 8.62
N ALA A 222 25.42 2.55 8.05
CA ALA A 222 25.42 3.26 6.78
C ALA A 222 25.84 4.74 6.90
N GLY A 223 25.94 5.30 8.13
CA GLY A 223 26.25 6.71 8.36
C GLY A 223 25.08 7.67 8.10
N HIS A 224 23.84 7.18 8.24
CA HIS A 224 22.62 7.94 7.91
C HIS A 224 21.60 8.01 9.04
N VAL A 225 21.96 7.62 10.27
CA VAL A 225 21.04 7.54 11.42
C VAL A 225 20.33 8.86 11.72
N ASP A 226 20.99 9.98 11.51
CA ASP A 226 20.50 11.36 11.70
C ASP A 226 19.68 11.88 10.50
N LYS A 227 19.58 11.11 9.42
CA LYS A 227 18.91 11.50 8.16
C LYS A 227 17.67 10.68 7.86
N ILE A 228 17.35 9.68 8.69
CA ILE A 228 16.16 8.86 8.50
C ILE A 228 15.16 9.09 9.61
N SER A 229 13.90 8.94 9.26
CA SER A 229 12.80 8.59 10.14
C SER A 229 12.32 7.19 9.79
N VAL A 230 11.51 6.61 10.64
CA VAL A 230 10.87 5.31 10.39
C VAL A 230 9.36 5.46 10.34
N GLY A 231 8.70 4.56 9.64
CA GLY A 231 7.25 4.42 9.61
C GLY A 231 6.87 2.97 9.79
N LEU A 232 5.62 2.74 10.13
CA LEU A 232 5.02 1.42 10.27
C LEU A 232 3.73 1.38 9.46
N ASP A 233 3.47 0.23 8.82
CA ASP A 233 2.13 -0.23 8.52
C ASP A 233 1.86 -1.45 9.40
N VAL A 234 0.85 -1.33 10.24
CA VAL A 234 0.54 -2.37 11.21
C VAL A 234 -0.47 -3.35 10.67
N ALA A 235 -1.40 -2.90 9.81
CA ALA A 235 -2.52 -3.67 9.29
C ALA A 235 -3.28 -4.39 10.41
N ALA A 236 -3.64 -3.67 11.48
CA ALA A 236 -4.12 -4.26 12.73
C ALA A 236 -5.44 -5.03 12.60
N SER A 237 -6.20 -4.81 11.53
CA SER A 237 -7.40 -5.61 11.22
C SER A 237 -7.08 -7.11 11.06
N GLU A 238 -5.86 -7.46 10.60
CA GLU A 238 -5.44 -8.85 10.37
C GLU A 238 -5.33 -9.67 11.68
N PHE A 239 -5.04 -9.01 12.78
CA PHE A 239 -4.91 -9.68 14.09
C PHE A 239 -5.92 -9.19 15.14
N LYS A 240 -6.98 -8.52 14.69
CA LYS A 240 -8.15 -8.21 15.53
C LYS A 240 -8.90 -9.47 15.91
N VAL A 241 -9.17 -9.65 17.21
CA VAL A 241 -10.00 -10.77 17.67
C VAL A 241 -11.47 -10.46 17.40
N GLU A 242 -12.14 -11.33 16.62
CA GLU A 242 -13.54 -11.14 16.23
C GLU A 242 -14.45 -11.03 17.46
N GLY A 243 -15.30 -10.00 17.47
CA GLY A 243 -16.29 -9.77 18.54
C GLY A 243 -15.72 -9.25 19.85
N LYS A 244 -14.41 -8.97 19.93
CA LYS A 244 -13.76 -8.42 21.14
C LYS A 244 -12.99 -7.15 20.81
N ASN A 245 -12.67 -6.34 21.82
CA ASN A 245 -11.74 -5.22 21.69
C ASN A 245 -10.31 -5.64 22.07
N GLU A 246 -9.82 -6.68 21.41
CA GLU A 246 -8.52 -7.32 21.67
C GLU A 246 -7.78 -7.53 20.34
N TYR A 247 -6.46 -7.49 20.38
CA TYR A 247 -5.52 -7.64 19.27
C TYR A 247 -4.51 -8.73 19.61
N ASP A 248 -4.42 -9.78 18.80
CA ASP A 248 -3.58 -10.95 19.03
C ASP A 248 -2.30 -10.85 18.20
N LEU A 249 -1.22 -10.33 18.77
CA LEU A 249 0.07 -10.18 18.09
C LEU A 249 0.77 -11.52 17.80
N ASP A 250 0.27 -12.64 18.36
CA ASP A 250 0.72 -14.00 18.06
C ASP A 250 -0.30 -14.80 17.21
N PHE A 251 -1.08 -14.09 16.39
CA PHE A 251 -2.19 -14.65 15.61
C PHE A 251 -1.76 -15.76 14.62
N LYS A 252 -0.49 -15.79 14.23
CA LYS A 252 0.08 -16.80 13.31
C LYS A 252 0.46 -18.12 13.99
N SER A 253 0.54 -18.16 15.31
CA SER A 253 0.88 -19.38 16.05
C SER A 253 -0.31 -20.33 16.14
N SER A 254 -0.03 -21.65 16.19
CA SER A 254 -1.07 -22.65 16.45
C SER A 254 -1.69 -22.46 17.85
N PRO A 255 -2.93 -22.88 18.07
CA PRO A 255 -3.59 -22.69 19.38
C PRO A 255 -2.80 -23.24 20.58
N GLU A 256 -2.02 -24.31 20.35
CA GLU A 256 -1.18 -24.94 21.39
C GLU A 256 0.10 -24.13 21.71
N GLU A 257 0.55 -23.32 20.78
CA GLU A 257 1.81 -22.56 20.88
C GLU A 257 1.57 -21.07 21.20
N LYS A 258 0.29 -20.61 21.26
CA LYS A 258 -0.04 -19.21 21.48
C LYS A 258 0.49 -18.67 22.80
N ASP A 259 1.15 -17.51 22.74
CA ASP A 259 1.52 -16.73 23.89
C ASP A 259 0.40 -15.74 24.29
N SER A 260 -0.31 -16.06 25.36
CA SER A 260 -1.41 -15.21 25.85
C SER A 260 -0.97 -13.81 26.30
N SER A 261 0.32 -13.58 26.53
CA SER A 261 0.85 -12.24 26.85
C SER A 261 0.91 -11.33 25.63
N MET A 262 0.76 -11.89 24.44
CA MET A 262 0.71 -11.16 23.16
C MET A 262 -0.73 -10.75 22.77
N LEU A 263 -1.72 -11.09 23.59
CA LEU A 263 -3.10 -10.64 23.43
C LEU A 263 -3.28 -9.30 24.16
N LEU A 264 -3.46 -8.23 23.40
CA LEU A 264 -3.52 -6.86 23.92
C LEU A 264 -4.93 -6.28 23.75
N SER A 265 -5.36 -5.48 24.72
CA SER A 265 -6.48 -4.55 24.51
C SER A 265 -6.07 -3.40 23.60
N GLY A 266 -7.05 -2.65 23.06
CA GLY A 266 -6.75 -1.45 22.27
C GLY A 266 -5.92 -0.40 23.04
N ASP A 267 -6.16 -0.24 24.35
CA ASP A 267 -5.37 0.68 25.20
C ASP A 267 -3.94 0.21 25.38
N GLU A 268 -3.69 -1.08 25.54
CA GLU A 268 -2.35 -1.66 25.65
C GLU A 268 -1.59 -1.56 24.32
N LEU A 269 -2.27 -1.77 23.19
CA LEU A 269 -1.70 -1.58 21.86
C LEU A 269 -1.33 -0.11 21.63
N MET A 270 -2.19 0.84 22.02
CA MET A 270 -1.87 2.28 22.01
C MET A 270 -0.66 2.61 22.86
N ALA A 271 -0.57 2.05 24.07
CA ALA A 271 0.59 2.25 24.96
C ALA A 271 1.88 1.71 24.32
N MET A 272 1.81 0.59 23.59
CA MET A 272 2.94 0.07 22.82
C MET A 272 3.39 1.06 21.75
N TYR A 273 2.49 1.61 20.94
CA TYR A 273 2.83 2.61 19.91
C TYR A 273 3.45 3.87 20.52
N THR A 274 2.89 4.33 21.63
CA THR A 274 3.43 5.50 22.36
C THR A 274 4.88 5.25 22.78
N ARG A 275 5.16 4.11 23.41
CA ARG A 275 6.52 3.74 23.82
C ARG A 275 7.47 3.65 22.63
N LEU A 276 7.06 2.96 21.56
CA LEU A 276 7.90 2.85 20.36
C LEU A 276 8.17 4.22 19.72
N SER A 277 7.19 5.13 19.75
CA SER A 277 7.35 6.49 19.20
C SER A 277 8.23 7.39 20.07
N GLU A 278 8.37 7.09 21.38
CA GLU A 278 9.31 7.76 22.27
C GLU A 278 10.75 7.25 22.09
N GLU A 279 10.91 5.95 21.78
CA GLU A 279 12.22 5.30 21.65
C GLU A 279 12.83 5.44 20.24
N PHE A 280 11.99 5.51 19.20
CA PHE A 280 12.42 5.53 17.79
C PHE A 280 11.87 6.76 17.05
N PRO A 281 12.53 7.23 15.98
CA PRO A 281 12.08 8.39 15.19
C PRO A 281 10.89 8.03 14.28
N ILE A 282 9.80 7.51 14.85
CA ILE A 282 8.58 7.16 14.14
C ILE A 282 7.82 8.43 13.76
N VAL A 283 7.50 8.59 12.48
CA VAL A 283 6.76 9.75 11.94
C VAL A 283 5.39 9.38 11.38
N THR A 284 5.12 8.11 11.17
CA THR A 284 3.82 7.62 10.71
C THR A 284 3.57 6.20 11.17
N ILE A 285 2.32 5.89 11.50
CA ILE A 285 1.81 4.53 11.75
C ILE A 285 0.52 4.43 10.95
N GLU A 286 0.51 3.55 9.95
CA GLU A 286 -0.63 3.22 9.11
C GLU A 286 -1.40 2.07 9.74
N ASP A 287 -2.72 2.11 9.66
CA ASP A 287 -3.67 1.09 10.16
C ASP A 287 -3.35 0.54 11.56
N PRO A 288 -3.13 1.42 12.55
CA PRO A 288 -2.71 1.01 13.91
C PRO A 288 -3.80 0.25 14.67
N PHE A 289 -5.06 0.35 14.23
CA PHE A 289 -6.24 -0.33 14.80
C PHE A 289 -7.12 -0.90 13.70
N ASP A 290 -8.08 -1.75 14.09
CA ASP A 290 -9.06 -2.32 13.16
C ASP A 290 -9.83 -1.22 12.41
N GLN A 291 -10.11 -1.46 11.14
CA GLN A 291 -10.82 -0.54 10.23
C GLN A 291 -12.21 -0.10 10.74
N ASN A 292 -12.81 -0.81 11.70
CA ASN A 292 -14.08 -0.46 12.34
C ASN A 292 -13.89 0.09 13.76
N ASP A 293 -12.67 0.20 14.27
CA ASP A 293 -12.39 0.68 15.62
C ASP A 293 -12.34 2.21 15.67
N CYS A 294 -13.54 2.84 15.62
CA CYS A 294 -13.68 4.29 15.62
C CYS A 294 -13.26 4.95 16.96
N MET A 295 -13.13 4.22 18.05
CA MET A 295 -12.74 4.78 19.36
C MET A 295 -11.32 5.34 19.32
N PHE A 296 -10.41 4.70 18.58
CA PHE A 296 -9.02 5.12 18.45
C PHE A 296 -8.74 5.96 17.18
N PHE A 297 -9.72 6.09 16.28
CA PHE A 297 -9.56 6.86 15.03
C PHE A 297 -9.20 8.34 15.28
N PHE A 298 -9.73 8.94 16.35
CA PHE A 298 -9.43 10.33 16.71
C PHE A 298 -8.03 10.54 17.30
N PHE A 299 -7.38 9.50 17.82
CA PHE A 299 -6.00 9.57 18.30
C PHE A 299 -4.97 9.50 17.17
N ASN A 300 -5.32 8.94 16.01
CA ASN A 300 -4.48 8.93 14.81
C ASN A 300 -4.05 10.33 14.35
N HIS A 301 -4.90 11.35 14.53
CA HIS A 301 -4.54 12.73 14.21
C HIS A 301 -3.45 13.33 15.10
N THR A 302 -3.21 12.77 16.28
CA THR A 302 -2.19 13.29 17.22
C THR A 302 -0.82 12.67 16.98
N LEU A 303 -0.74 11.42 16.48
CA LEU A 303 0.52 10.76 16.13
C LEU A 303 0.99 11.10 14.70
N THR A 304 0.10 11.53 13.82
CA THR A 304 0.43 11.93 12.43
C THR A 304 0.95 13.37 12.33
N LEU A 305 0.97 14.14 13.42
CA LEU A 305 1.28 15.57 13.41
C LEU A 305 2.72 15.89 13.85
N ARG A 306 3.71 15.33 13.17
CA ARG A 306 4.89 16.12 12.85
C ARG A 306 4.83 16.39 11.36
N THR A 307 4.16 17.47 10.99
CA THR A 307 4.28 18.05 9.65
C THR A 307 5.76 18.19 9.32
N LEU A 308 6.20 17.46 8.31
CA LEU A 308 7.46 17.72 7.63
C LEU A 308 7.30 19.07 6.93
N THR A 309 7.68 20.16 7.58
CA THR A 309 7.86 21.51 6.98
C THR A 309 9.24 21.60 6.37
#